data_5b67457943b48460ad696b3d65d7d699
#
_entry.id   5b67457943b48460ad696b3d65d7d699
#
_cell.length_a   1.000
_cell.length_b   1.000
_cell.length_c   1.000
_cell.angle_alpha   90.00
_cell.angle_beta   90.00
_cell.angle_gamma   90.00
#
_symmetry.space_group_name_H-M   'P 1'
#
loop_
_entity.id
_entity.type
_entity.pdbx_description
1 polymer ?
#
loop_
_entity_poly.entity_id
_entity_poly.type
_entity_poly.pdbx_seq_one_letter_code
_entity_poly.pdbx_strand_id
1 'polypeptide(L)'
;MERVCKFLKDAGVYYLATVEGDQPRVRPFGTAHVFEGKLYIQTGKVKPCSKQLMANPKAEVCAFHNGTWVRIAGELIEDDRVEAKKSMLDAYPNLRGMYNENDGNTQVLYFKNAVATFSSFSAAPEIVEF
;
A
#
# COMPACT_ATOMS: atom_id res chain seq x y z
N MET A 1 -1.29 10.41 8.20
CA MET A 1 -1.72 9.10 7.67
C MET A 1 -3.05 9.16 6.93
N GLU A 2 -4.05 9.78 7.50
CA GLU A 2 -5.36 9.93 6.83
C GLU A 2 -5.24 10.69 5.50
N ARG A 3 -4.46 11.76 5.47
CA ARG A 3 -4.17 12.53 4.27
C ARG A 3 -3.52 11.68 3.18
N VAL A 4 -2.60 10.81 3.57
CA VAL A 4 -1.89 9.90 2.65
C VAL A 4 -2.87 8.92 2.05
N CYS A 5 -3.70 8.28 2.88
CA CYS A 5 -4.72 7.34 2.41
C CYS A 5 -5.69 8.01 1.42
N LYS A 6 -6.17 9.21 1.77
CA LYS A 6 -7.07 9.96 0.89
C LYS A 6 -6.41 10.25 -0.46
N PHE A 7 -5.15 10.65 -0.46
CA PHE A 7 -4.43 10.94 -1.70
C PHE A 7 -4.35 9.72 -2.59
N LEU A 8 -4.03 8.54 -2.03
CA LEU A 8 -3.96 7.29 -2.79
C LEU A 8 -5.32 6.93 -3.39
N LYS A 9 -6.40 7.11 -2.62
CA LYS A 9 -7.76 6.86 -3.09
C LYS A 9 -8.16 7.81 -4.22
N ASP A 10 -7.84 9.09 -4.06
CA ASP A 10 -8.16 10.11 -5.08
C ASP A 10 -7.39 9.87 -6.38
N ALA A 11 -6.14 9.44 -6.28
CA ALA A 11 -5.33 9.08 -7.44
C ALA A 11 -5.87 7.82 -8.15
N GLY A 12 -6.48 6.92 -7.40
CA GLY A 12 -7.07 5.68 -7.92
C GLY A 12 -6.04 4.58 -8.12
N VAL A 13 -4.98 4.86 -8.86
CA VAL A 13 -3.86 3.93 -9.09
C VAL A 13 -2.60 4.55 -8.55
N TYR A 14 -1.82 3.76 -7.84
CA TYR A 14 -0.46 4.12 -7.43
C TYR A 14 0.48 2.98 -7.79
N TYR A 15 1.79 3.24 -7.73
CA TYR A 15 2.81 2.27 -8.09
C TYR A 15 3.61 1.90 -6.86
N LEU A 16 3.74 0.59 -6.66
CA LEU A 16 4.47 0.02 -5.52
C LEU A 16 5.77 -0.58 -6.02
N ALA A 17 6.88 -0.10 -5.46
CA ALA A 17 8.21 -0.64 -5.70
C ALA A 17 8.62 -1.55 -4.55
N THR A 18 9.17 -2.71 -4.90
CA THR A 18 9.73 -3.70 -4.00
C THR A 18 11.11 -4.13 -4.50
N VAL A 19 11.79 -4.99 -3.75
CA VAL A 19 13.12 -5.48 -4.12
C VAL A 19 13.10 -7.00 -4.25
N GLU A 20 13.66 -7.49 -5.35
CA GLU A 20 13.90 -8.91 -5.54
C GLU A 20 15.41 -9.10 -5.67
N GLY A 21 16.07 -9.53 -4.60
CA GLY A 21 17.53 -9.51 -4.52
C GLY A 21 18.04 -8.07 -4.58
N ASP A 22 18.76 -7.72 -5.64
CA ASP A 22 19.20 -6.36 -5.92
C ASP A 22 18.41 -5.68 -7.05
N GLN A 23 17.36 -6.35 -7.56
CA GLN A 23 16.54 -5.83 -8.67
C GLN A 23 15.32 -5.11 -8.12
N PRO A 24 15.14 -3.80 -8.38
CA PRO A 24 13.87 -3.13 -8.11
C PRO A 24 12.75 -3.70 -8.98
N ARG A 25 11.58 -3.86 -8.40
CA ARG A 25 10.36 -4.27 -9.11
C ARG A 25 9.28 -3.26 -8.83
N VAL A 26 8.45 -2.96 -9.84
CA VAL A 26 7.36 -1.98 -9.70
C VAL A 26 6.11 -2.50 -10.41
N ARG A 27 4.94 -2.23 -9.84
CA ARG A 27 3.64 -2.59 -10.40
C ARG A 27 2.54 -1.67 -9.90
N PRO A 28 1.41 -1.57 -10.64
CA PRO A 28 0.28 -0.77 -10.17
C PRO A 28 -0.47 -1.47 -9.04
N PHE A 29 -0.99 -0.66 -8.11
CA PHE A 29 -1.87 -1.05 -7.02
C PHE A 29 -3.05 -0.09 -6.95
N GLY A 30 -4.15 -0.51 -6.32
CA GLY A 30 -5.36 0.30 -6.25
C GLY A 30 -6.05 0.33 -4.89
N THR A 31 -5.49 -0.31 -3.85
CA THR A 31 -6.12 -0.37 -2.54
C THR A 31 -5.39 0.48 -1.52
N ALA A 32 -6.15 1.20 -0.69
CA ALA A 32 -5.62 1.93 0.46
C ALA A 32 -6.73 2.04 1.50
N HIS A 33 -6.46 1.63 2.73
CA HIS A 33 -7.47 1.57 3.78
C HIS A 33 -6.83 1.76 5.15
N VAL A 34 -7.42 2.61 5.97
CA VAL A 34 -6.97 2.79 7.35
C VAL A 34 -7.77 1.87 8.26
N PHE A 35 -7.07 1.06 9.04
CA PHE A 35 -7.66 0.13 9.98
C PHE A 35 -6.77 0.07 11.24
N GLU A 36 -7.39 0.23 12.41
CA GLU A 36 -6.70 0.23 13.71
C GLU A 36 -5.48 1.16 13.74
N GLY A 37 -5.61 2.36 13.15
CA GLY A 37 -4.57 3.37 13.17
C GLY A 37 -3.38 3.10 12.23
N LYS A 38 -3.53 2.20 11.25
CA LYS A 38 -2.48 1.88 10.28
C LYS A 38 -3.01 1.95 8.87
N LEU A 39 -2.12 2.25 7.92
CA LEU A 39 -2.45 2.30 6.50
C LEU A 39 -2.14 0.94 5.85
N TYR A 40 -3.18 0.31 5.33
CA TYR A 40 -3.11 -1.03 4.73
C TYR A 40 -3.22 -0.97 3.22
N ILE A 41 -2.54 -1.91 2.57
CA ILE A 41 -2.72 -2.25 1.15
C ILE A 41 -2.98 -3.76 1.04
N GLN A 42 -3.49 -4.20 -0.12
CA GLN A 42 -3.82 -5.60 -0.33
C GLN A 42 -3.11 -6.18 -1.55
N THR A 43 -2.69 -7.43 -1.41
CA THR A 43 -2.21 -8.27 -2.52
C THR A 43 -2.70 -9.71 -2.31
N GLY A 44 -2.21 -10.64 -3.10
CA GLY A 44 -2.44 -12.08 -2.94
C GLY A 44 -1.13 -12.79 -2.65
N LYS A 45 -1.17 -13.79 -1.76
CA LYS A 45 0.04 -14.53 -1.35
C LYS A 45 0.74 -15.25 -2.51
N VAL A 46 0.01 -15.60 -3.57
CA VAL A 46 0.58 -16.27 -4.74
C VAL A 46 1.37 -15.32 -5.66
N LYS A 47 1.22 -14.01 -5.49
CA LYS A 47 1.86 -13.03 -6.37
C LYS A 47 3.34 -12.83 -6.03
N PRO A 48 4.19 -12.54 -7.04
CA PRO A 48 5.61 -12.25 -6.81
C PRO A 48 5.84 -11.11 -5.80
N CYS A 49 4.97 -10.10 -5.81
CA CYS A 49 5.02 -8.99 -4.88
C CYS A 49 5.02 -9.45 -3.41
N SER A 50 4.11 -10.38 -3.07
CA SER A 50 4.05 -10.92 -1.72
C SER A 50 5.35 -11.62 -1.33
N LYS A 51 5.91 -12.44 -2.23
CA LYS A 51 7.16 -13.15 -1.97
C LYS A 51 8.33 -12.18 -1.79
N GLN A 52 8.37 -11.12 -2.57
CA GLN A 52 9.40 -10.08 -2.46
C GLN A 52 9.31 -9.37 -1.11
N LEU A 53 8.10 -9.01 -0.67
CA LEU A 53 7.89 -8.34 0.61
C LEU A 53 8.17 -9.23 1.81
N MET A 54 7.89 -10.53 1.71
CA MET A 54 8.21 -11.47 2.78
C MET A 54 9.73 -11.63 2.94
N ALA A 55 10.49 -11.55 1.84
CA ALA A 55 11.95 -11.61 1.87
C ALA A 55 12.59 -10.29 2.28
N ASN A 56 12.00 -9.16 1.86
CA ASN A 56 12.48 -7.82 2.18
C ASN A 56 11.28 -6.86 2.28
N PRO A 57 10.93 -6.41 3.49
CA PRO A 57 9.73 -5.59 3.69
C PRO A 57 9.86 -4.16 3.19
N LYS A 58 11.05 -3.71 2.81
CA LYS A 58 11.25 -2.34 2.34
C LYS A 58 10.55 -2.11 1.02
N ALA A 59 9.81 -1.02 0.95
CA ALA A 59 8.99 -0.68 -0.19
C ALA A 59 8.86 0.83 -0.35
N GLU A 60 8.51 1.24 -1.54
CA GLU A 60 8.18 2.63 -1.81
C GLU A 60 6.97 2.70 -2.74
N VAL A 61 6.06 3.62 -2.42
CA VAL A 61 4.88 3.91 -3.22
C VAL A 61 5.05 5.27 -3.88
N CYS A 62 4.57 5.40 -5.11
CA CYS A 62 4.48 6.69 -5.79
C CYS A 62 3.10 6.83 -6.45
N ALA A 63 2.45 7.99 -6.21
CA ALA A 63 1.18 8.33 -6.84
C ALA A 63 1.21 9.79 -7.29
N PHE A 64 0.61 10.07 -8.45
CA PHE A 64 0.50 11.40 -9.00
C PHE A 64 -0.98 11.77 -9.14
N HIS A 65 -1.35 12.96 -8.68
CA HIS A 65 -2.72 13.44 -8.76
C HIS A 65 -2.74 14.99 -8.72
N ASN A 66 -3.38 15.60 -9.72
CA ASN A 66 -3.58 17.06 -9.78
C ASN A 66 -2.29 17.87 -9.58
N GLY A 67 -1.21 17.50 -10.29
CA GLY A 67 0.05 18.25 -10.27
C GLY A 67 0.88 18.04 -9.02
N THR A 68 0.45 17.20 -8.10
CA THR A 68 1.17 16.82 -6.88
C THR A 68 1.47 15.32 -6.93
N TRP A 69 2.60 14.90 -6.39
CA TRP A 69 2.86 13.48 -6.20
C TRP A 69 3.26 13.21 -4.76
N VAL A 70 2.96 12.00 -4.32
CA VAL A 70 3.38 11.49 -3.02
C VAL A 70 4.31 10.30 -3.23
N ARG A 71 5.38 10.24 -2.46
CA ARG A 71 6.20 9.04 -2.31
C ARG A 71 6.15 8.62 -0.86
N ILE A 72 5.92 7.32 -0.63
CA ILE A 72 5.83 6.76 0.72
C ILE A 72 6.91 5.68 0.81
N ALA A 73 7.95 5.95 1.56
CA ALA A 73 9.01 4.98 1.81
C ALA A 73 8.81 4.38 3.21
N GLY A 74 8.90 3.07 3.31
CA GLY A 74 8.72 2.39 4.59
C GLY A 74 8.85 0.89 4.46
N GLU A 75 8.34 0.19 5.48
CA GLU A 75 8.28 -1.26 5.49
C GLU A 75 6.82 -1.70 5.41
N LEU A 76 6.56 -2.76 4.66
CA LEU A 76 5.22 -3.35 4.57
C LEU A 76 5.20 -4.66 5.35
N ILE A 77 4.36 -4.71 6.36
CA ILE A 77 4.27 -5.81 7.32
C ILE A 77 2.94 -6.53 7.14
N GLU A 78 3.00 -7.85 7.00
CA GLU A 78 1.80 -8.66 6.89
C GLU A 78 1.00 -8.66 8.19
N ASP A 79 -0.31 -8.49 8.06
CA ASP A 79 -1.28 -8.72 9.13
C ASP A 79 -2.18 -9.87 8.70
N ASP A 80 -1.94 -11.06 9.20
CA ASP A 80 -2.64 -12.27 8.76
C ASP A 80 -3.98 -12.49 9.51
N ARG A 81 -4.41 -11.53 10.32
CA ARG A 81 -5.70 -11.63 11.03
C ARG A 81 -6.87 -11.54 10.06
N VAL A 82 -7.87 -12.36 10.30
CA VAL A 82 -9.13 -12.35 9.51
C VAL A 82 -9.79 -10.96 9.56
N GLU A 83 -9.78 -10.31 10.73
CA GLU A 83 -10.40 -9.00 10.91
C GLU A 83 -9.78 -7.93 9.99
N ALA A 84 -8.47 -7.96 9.82
CA ALA A 84 -7.79 -7.00 8.95
C ALA A 84 -8.14 -7.23 7.48
N LYS A 85 -8.16 -8.49 7.05
CA LYS A 85 -8.55 -8.86 5.68
C LYS A 85 -10.01 -8.49 5.41
N LYS A 86 -10.91 -8.79 6.35
CA LYS A 86 -12.32 -8.45 6.25
C LYS A 86 -12.53 -6.95 6.13
N SER A 87 -11.84 -6.15 6.94
CA SER A 87 -11.94 -4.69 6.91
C SER A 87 -11.58 -4.14 5.54
N MET A 88 -10.51 -4.63 4.94
CA MET A 88 -10.10 -4.23 3.59
C MET A 88 -11.16 -4.60 2.54
N LEU A 89 -11.67 -5.83 2.59
CA LEU A 89 -12.66 -6.31 1.62
C LEU A 89 -14.01 -5.62 1.78
N ASP A 90 -14.38 -5.22 3.00
CA ASP A 90 -15.58 -4.41 3.24
C ASP A 90 -15.43 -3.01 2.63
N ALA A 91 -14.22 -2.45 2.63
CA ALA A 91 -13.91 -1.16 1.99
C ALA A 91 -13.86 -1.27 0.46
N TYR A 92 -13.54 -2.43 -0.08
CA TYR A 92 -13.45 -2.71 -1.51
C TYR A 92 -14.27 -3.95 -1.86
N PRO A 93 -15.62 -3.88 -1.77
CA PRO A 93 -16.46 -5.07 -1.89
C PRO A 93 -16.39 -5.77 -3.24
N ASN A 94 -16.03 -5.06 -4.30
CA ASN A 94 -15.85 -5.67 -5.63
C ASN A 94 -14.66 -6.63 -5.69
N LEU A 95 -13.71 -6.57 -4.75
CA LEU A 95 -12.63 -7.54 -4.66
C LEU A 95 -13.10 -8.92 -4.20
N ARG A 96 -14.29 -9.01 -3.59
CA ARG A 96 -14.84 -10.29 -3.13
C ARG A 96 -15.16 -11.26 -4.27
N GLY A 97 -15.13 -10.80 -5.51
CA GLY A 97 -15.19 -11.70 -6.67
C GLY A 97 -13.94 -12.56 -6.85
N MET A 98 -12.79 -12.14 -6.29
CA MET A 98 -11.50 -12.83 -6.42
C MET A 98 -10.88 -13.22 -5.08
N TYR A 99 -11.28 -12.57 -4.00
CA TYR A 99 -10.68 -12.72 -2.67
C TYR A 99 -11.74 -12.88 -1.60
N ASN A 100 -11.41 -13.58 -0.52
CA ASN A 100 -12.16 -13.55 0.72
C ASN A 100 -11.22 -13.74 1.91
N GLU A 101 -11.68 -13.37 3.11
CA GLU A 101 -10.89 -13.37 4.33
C GLU A 101 -10.45 -14.77 4.79
N ASN A 102 -11.02 -15.82 4.20
CA ASN A 102 -10.74 -17.22 4.55
C ASN A 102 -10.16 -18.04 3.39
N ASP A 103 -9.72 -17.39 2.31
CA ASP A 103 -9.25 -18.08 1.10
C ASP A 103 -7.79 -18.56 1.17
N GLY A 104 -7.06 -18.21 2.21
CA GLY A 104 -5.64 -18.54 2.33
C GLY A 104 -4.73 -17.80 1.37
N ASN A 105 -5.25 -16.89 0.56
CA ASN A 105 -4.52 -16.13 -0.45
C ASN A 105 -4.55 -14.62 -0.21
N THR A 106 -5.67 -14.08 0.25
CA THR A 106 -5.80 -12.65 0.55
C THR A 106 -4.75 -12.24 1.57
N GLN A 107 -3.96 -11.23 1.22
CA GLN A 107 -2.92 -10.70 2.09
C GLN A 107 -3.08 -9.20 2.21
N VAL A 108 -3.14 -8.72 3.44
CA VAL A 108 -3.08 -7.28 3.74
C VAL A 108 -1.80 -6.98 4.49
N LEU A 109 -1.20 -5.83 4.15
CA LEU A 109 0.05 -5.39 4.75
C LEU A 109 -0.12 -3.93 5.17
N TYR A 110 0.46 -3.56 6.29
CA TYR A 110 0.43 -2.17 6.75
C TYR A 110 1.82 -1.56 6.71
N PHE A 111 1.86 -0.24 6.51
CA PHE A 111 3.09 0.54 6.55
C PHE A 111 3.60 0.70 7.97
N LYS A 112 4.89 0.46 8.14
CA LYS A 112 5.63 0.67 9.39
C LYS A 112 6.83 1.55 9.10
N ASN A 113 7.12 2.48 10.02
CA ASN A 113 8.24 3.42 9.87
C ASN A 113 8.18 4.16 8.54
N ALA A 114 7.00 4.64 8.18
CA ALA A 114 6.76 5.24 6.88
C ALA A 114 7.00 6.74 6.88
N VAL A 115 7.57 7.22 5.78
CA VAL A 115 7.75 8.64 5.50
C VAL A 115 7.09 8.93 4.16
N ALA A 116 6.05 9.76 4.18
CA ALA A 116 5.38 10.25 2.98
C ALA A 116 5.88 11.65 2.65
N THR A 117 6.31 11.86 1.42
CA THR A 117 6.75 13.15 0.92
C THR A 117 5.81 13.61 -0.18
N PHE A 118 5.10 14.70 0.06
CA PHE A 118 4.24 15.35 -0.93
C PHE A 118 5.06 16.42 -1.67
N SER A 119 5.12 16.33 -2.99
CA SER A 119 5.93 17.20 -3.83
C SER A 119 5.11 17.78 -4.97
N SER A 120 5.52 18.96 -5.44
CA SER A 120 5.00 19.61 -6.64
C SER A 120 6.12 20.42 -7.28
N PHE A 121 5.87 20.97 -8.48
CA PHE A 121 6.87 21.81 -9.16
C PHE A 121 6.92 23.24 -8.61
N SER A 122 5.96 23.65 -7.76
CA SER A 122 5.78 25.04 -7.36
C SER A 122 5.92 25.29 -5.87
N ALA A 123 5.89 24.27 -5.03
CA ALA A 123 5.92 24.40 -3.58
C ALA A 123 7.01 23.54 -2.95
N ALA A 124 7.42 23.90 -1.73
CA ALA A 124 8.34 23.08 -0.95
C ALA A 124 7.69 21.74 -0.58
N PRO A 125 8.47 20.65 -0.50
CA PRO A 125 7.94 19.35 -0.10
C PRO A 125 7.36 19.37 1.32
N GLU A 126 6.28 18.62 1.52
CA GLU A 126 5.69 18.40 2.84
C GLU A 126 5.91 16.95 3.24
N ILE A 127 6.30 16.73 4.49
CA ILE A 127 6.65 15.40 5.00
C ILE A 127 5.67 14.99 6.09
N VAL A 128 5.17 13.76 5.98
CA VAL A 128 4.29 13.12 6.96
C VAL A 128 4.92 11.78 7.37
N GLU A 129 5.19 11.60 8.65
CA GLU A 129 5.73 10.36 9.18
C GLU A 129 4.63 9.58 9.90
N PHE A 130 4.63 8.26 9.69
CA PHE A 130 3.66 7.40 10.38
C PHE A 130 4.10 5.94 10.46
#